data_03020faac540ce3b829fb5f6c0fdd017
#
_entry.id   03020faac540ce3b829fb5f6c0fdd017
#
_cell.length_a   1.000
_cell.length_b   1.000
_cell.length_c   1.000
_cell.angle_alpha   90.00
_cell.angle_beta   90.00
_cell.angle_gamma   90.00
#
_symmetry.space_group_name_H-M   'P 1'
#
loop_
_entity.id
_entity.type
_entity.pdbx_description
1 polymer ?
#
loop_
_entity_poly.entity_id
_entity_poly.type
_entity_poly.pdbx_seq_one_letter_code
_entity_poly.pdbx_strand_id
1 'polypeptide(L)'
;MKKRLNLIFPIIILLAIVIFAFFWHWQRNTFSKADIKLEIIGPKEASLLEEVEYLVRLKNDSQFALDNPQLIFIAPENSVKDGKIFETQVVEGEELGIAIYPGQEKVFSFKIQLLGKDSEAKIAKVNFSYQPRNLKARYQSETSFTTILKSNQITFDFDLSPRIPAGQDFTFKINYFSNLEIPLSDLRCQIEYPPGFTFISATPQSLDNNEWVIPVLNKSQGGRIEIKGKISGEIGEAKIFKARLGMVKDGKFILLKEISKGIEIIKPLIYLRQEINGNPEYVAIPGDWLHYEIYFKNIGDSDLNNLTLFVKLEGEAFDLSTIKSELGIFHPSDNTIVFEGKNVPKLQYLLPMEEGKVDFWVKVKEDLGNVKEPVLVNKVFLGEIKQEFLTKISTKLEIVQKGYYFDEIFGNTGPLPPTVGQKTTYTILWQVKNYYSDVKDVKVRAKLPEGIELTGKIFPEEEKAKFAFDSNSREIVWSVGDVERGSGILKLGKTIAFQISLLPDESMKGKSPEIISEALIEGFDAWTGSKVENKTSALTTALPDDQNIKEEMRVVK
;
A
#
# COMPACT_ATOMS: atom_id res chain seq x y z
N MET A 1 -60.73 -95.93 -17.76
CA MET A 1 -59.84 -94.81 -17.71
C MET A 1 -60.29 -93.63 -16.84
N LYS A 2 -61.54 -93.49 -16.44
CA LYS A 2 -62.03 -92.33 -15.63
C LYS A 2 -61.68 -92.31 -14.12
N LYS A 3 -61.32 -93.43 -13.50
CA LYS A 3 -60.99 -93.46 -12.05
C LYS A 3 -59.55 -92.95 -11.66
N ARG A 4 -58.59 -92.94 -12.60
CA ARG A 4 -57.24 -92.46 -12.32
C ARG A 4 -57.04 -90.94 -12.48
N LEU A 5 -57.96 -90.27 -13.22
CA LEU A 5 -57.93 -88.85 -13.43
C LEU A 5 -58.37 -88.03 -12.19
N ASN A 6 -59.29 -88.62 -11.37
CA ASN A 6 -59.77 -87.98 -10.16
C ASN A 6 -58.73 -87.95 -9.00
N LEU A 7 -57.68 -88.76 -9.05
CA LEU A 7 -56.63 -88.75 -8.02
C LEU A 7 -55.50 -87.85 -8.38
N ILE A 8 -55.25 -87.56 -9.67
CA ILE A 8 -54.19 -86.69 -10.17
C ILE A 8 -54.49 -85.21 -9.91
N PHE A 9 -55.76 -84.80 -10.03
CA PHE A 9 -56.17 -83.44 -9.84
C PHE A 9 -55.90 -82.86 -8.42
N PRO A 10 -56.26 -83.57 -7.30
CA PRO A 10 -55.94 -83.12 -5.96
C PRO A 10 -54.43 -83.12 -5.69
N ILE A 11 -53.64 -84.02 -6.33
CA ILE A 11 -52.15 -84.01 -6.17
C ILE A 11 -51.53 -82.81 -6.86
N ILE A 12 -52.02 -82.41 -8.00
CA ILE A 12 -51.58 -81.16 -8.72
C ILE A 12 -51.94 -79.96 -7.89
N ILE A 13 -53.12 -79.88 -7.27
CA ILE A 13 -53.51 -78.77 -6.41
C ILE A 13 -52.62 -78.72 -5.16
N LEU A 14 -52.32 -79.87 -4.53
CA LEU A 14 -51.46 -79.96 -3.37
C LEU A 14 -50.02 -79.53 -3.74
N LEU A 15 -49.53 -79.97 -4.93
CA LEU A 15 -48.18 -79.55 -5.41
C LEU A 15 -48.14 -78.07 -5.70
N ALA A 16 -49.18 -77.47 -6.28
CA ALA A 16 -49.29 -76.04 -6.54
C ALA A 16 -49.36 -75.24 -5.22
N ILE A 17 -50.05 -75.76 -4.19
CA ILE A 17 -50.09 -75.13 -2.83
C ILE A 17 -48.68 -75.22 -2.18
N VAL A 18 -48.02 -76.35 -2.30
CA VAL A 18 -46.64 -76.54 -1.76
C VAL A 18 -45.63 -75.63 -2.48
N ILE A 19 -45.73 -75.56 -3.83
CA ILE A 19 -44.86 -74.64 -4.61
C ILE A 19 -45.18 -73.18 -4.26
N PHE A 20 -46.44 -72.81 -4.11
CA PHE A 20 -46.86 -71.48 -3.72
C PHE A 20 -46.43 -71.14 -2.30
N ALA A 21 -46.57 -72.07 -1.33
CA ALA A 21 -46.12 -71.94 0.01
C ALA A 21 -44.58 -71.82 0.11
N PHE A 22 -43.88 -72.66 -0.71
CA PHE A 22 -42.38 -72.57 -0.81
C PHE A 22 -41.95 -71.26 -1.44
N PHE A 23 -42.60 -70.81 -2.53
CA PHE A 23 -42.29 -69.55 -3.17
C PHE A 23 -42.60 -68.34 -2.27
N TRP A 24 -43.75 -68.41 -1.55
CA TRP A 24 -44.09 -67.41 -0.53
C TRP A 24 -43.12 -67.39 0.64
N HIS A 25 -42.71 -68.58 1.13
CA HIS A 25 -41.71 -68.68 2.21
C HIS A 25 -40.33 -68.22 1.76
N TRP A 26 -39.97 -68.51 0.49
CA TRP A 26 -38.69 -68.08 -0.08
C TRP A 26 -38.70 -66.58 -0.34
N GLN A 27 -39.77 -66.01 -0.85
CA GLN A 27 -39.95 -64.57 -1.07
C GLN A 27 -39.89 -63.78 0.26
N ARG A 28 -40.47 -64.32 1.35
CA ARG A 28 -40.40 -63.72 2.69
C ARG A 28 -39.02 -63.78 3.31
N ASN A 29 -38.18 -64.70 2.97
CA ASN A 29 -36.85 -64.88 3.53
C ASN A 29 -35.73 -64.24 2.70
N THR A 30 -36.06 -63.47 1.65
CA THR A 30 -35.09 -62.81 0.81
C THR A 30 -34.98 -61.36 1.27
N PHE A 31 -33.74 -60.92 1.66
CA PHE A 31 -33.43 -59.54 2.01
C PHE A 31 -33.35 -58.69 0.75
N SER A 32 -34.04 -57.53 0.75
CA SER A 32 -33.97 -56.53 -0.32
C SER A 32 -33.40 -55.23 0.23
N LYS A 33 -32.42 -54.64 -0.46
CA LYS A 33 -31.94 -53.29 -0.14
C LYS A 33 -33.04 -52.22 -0.24
N ALA A 34 -34.04 -52.43 -1.08
CA ALA A 34 -35.14 -51.50 -1.28
C ALA A 34 -36.04 -51.33 -0.03
N ASP A 35 -35.97 -52.30 0.91
CA ASP A 35 -36.68 -52.23 2.19
C ASP A 35 -36.00 -51.36 3.22
N ILE A 36 -34.78 -50.87 2.94
CA ILE A 36 -34.07 -49.91 3.79
C ILE A 36 -34.30 -48.53 3.22
N LYS A 37 -35.14 -47.76 3.92
CA LYS A 37 -35.43 -46.35 3.57
C LYS A 37 -34.41 -45.44 4.21
N LEU A 38 -33.61 -44.81 3.38
CA LEU A 38 -32.62 -43.83 3.78
C LEU A 38 -32.90 -42.53 3.04
N GLU A 39 -33.15 -41.48 3.78
CA GLU A 39 -33.56 -40.18 3.25
C GLU A 39 -32.84 -39.06 3.97
N ILE A 40 -32.45 -38.03 3.22
CA ILE A 40 -31.98 -36.75 3.77
C ILE A 40 -33.05 -35.71 3.51
N ILE A 41 -33.45 -35.01 4.53
CA ILE A 41 -34.38 -33.87 4.50
C ILE A 41 -33.59 -32.62 4.88
N GLY A 42 -33.65 -31.58 4.06
CA GLY A 42 -32.94 -30.31 4.28
C GLY A 42 -33.57 -29.18 3.47
N PRO A 43 -33.10 -27.96 3.64
CA PRO A 43 -33.57 -26.83 2.84
C PRO A 43 -33.05 -26.91 1.41
N LYS A 44 -33.89 -26.59 0.44
CA LYS A 44 -33.50 -26.53 -0.99
C LYS A 44 -32.55 -25.35 -1.28
N GLU A 45 -32.64 -24.27 -0.49
CA GLU A 45 -31.86 -23.07 -0.61
C GLU A 45 -31.38 -22.66 0.80
N ALA A 46 -30.19 -22.08 0.91
CA ALA A 46 -29.64 -21.55 2.14
C ALA A 46 -28.80 -20.30 1.84
N SER A 47 -28.75 -19.37 2.80
CA SER A 47 -27.87 -18.20 2.72
C SER A 47 -26.44 -18.56 3.13
N LEU A 48 -25.48 -17.76 2.70
CA LEU A 48 -24.07 -17.90 3.09
C LEU A 48 -23.95 -17.84 4.63
N LEU A 49 -23.24 -18.80 5.24
CA LEU A 49 -23.04 -18.92 6.69
C LEU A 49 -24.31 -19.13 7.54
N GLU A 50 -25.48 -19.26 6.92
CA GLU A 50 -26.69 -19.65 7.63
C GLU A 50 -26.54 -21.07 8.18
N GLU A 51 -27.01 -21.30 9.42
CA GLU A 51 -27.04 -22.64 9.99
C GLU A 51 -28.12 -23.47 9.30
N VAL A 52 -27.68 -24.50 8.61
CA VAL A 52 -28.53 -25.45 7.87
C VAL A 52 -28.63 -26.75 8.66
N GLU A 53 -29.83 -27.24 8.86
CA GLU A 53 -30.10 -28.53 9.48
C GLU A 53 -30.47 -29.59 8.44
N TYR A 54 -29.66 -30.67 8.39
CA TYR A 54 -29.96 -31.87 7.62
C TYR A 54 -30.47 -32.96 8.56
N LEU A 55 -31.71 -33.40 8.34
CA LEU A 55 -32.31 -34.53 9.05
C LEU A 55 -32.12 -35.80 8.21
N VAL A 56 -31.43 -36.78 8.75
CA VAL A 56 -31.24 -38.09 8.14
C VAL A 56 -32.23 -39.06 8.77
N ARG A 57 -33.17 -39.52 7.98
CA ARG A 57 -34.17 -40.52 8.37
C ARG A 57 -33.73 -41.87 7.86
N LEU A 58 -33.63 -42.85 8.76
CA LEU A 58 -33.30 -44.24 8.48
C LEU A 58 -34.42 -45.13 9.03
N LYS A 59 -35.04 -45.91 8.13
CA LYS A 59 -36.12 -46.85 8.51
C LYS A 59 -35.84 -48.24 7.95
N ASN A 60 -35.96 -49.27 8.79
CA ASN A 60 -35.84 -50.66 8.37
C ASN A 60 -37.24 -51.25 8.16
N ASP A 61 -37.70 -51.25 6.89
CA ASP A 61 -38.98 -51.88 6.50
C ASP A 61 -38.79 -53.39 6.15
N SER A 62 -37.56 -53.93 6.29
CA SER A 62 -37.28 -55.35 6.07
C SER A 62 -37.73 -56.19 7.25
N GLN A 63 -37.79 -57.52 7.06
CA GLN A 63 -38.12 -58.49 8.11
C GLN A 63 -36.92 -58.88 8.98
N PHE A 64 -35.72 -58.35 8.68
CA PHE A 64 -34.48 -58.74 9.35
C PHE A 64 -33.88 -57.59 10.17
N ALA A 65 -33.32 -57.90 11.32
CA ALA A 65 -32.50 -56.93 12.04
C ALA A 65 -31.22 -56.67 11.27
N LEU A 66 -30.78 -55.39 11.29
CA LEU A 66 -29.54 -54.92 10.67
C LEU A 66 -28.49 -54.80 11.77
N ASP A 67 -27.57 -55.77 11.79
CA ASP A 67 -26.52 -55.82 12.81
C ASP A 67 -25.30 -54.94 12.39
N ASN A 68 -24.55 -54.45 13.40
CA ASN A 68 -23.36 -53.63 13.24
C ASN A 68 -23.64 -52.41 12.29
N PRO A 69 -24.71 -51.64 12.53
CA PRO A 69 -25.02 -50.48 11.72
C PRO A 69 -23.99 -49.37 11.93
N GLN A 70 -23.62 -48.70 10.82
CA GLN A 70 -22.77 -47.51 10.83
C GLN A 70 -23.30 -46.52 9.82
N LEU A 71 -23.52 -45.29 10.21
CA LEU A 71 -23.97 -44.21 9.36
C LEU A 71 -22.88 -43.13 9.29
N ILE A 72 -22.54 -42.75 8.08
CA ILE A 72 -21.53 -41.69 7.83
C ILE A 72 -22.26 -40.56 7.11
N PHE A 73 -22.35 -39.42 7.76
CA PHE A 73 -22.76 -38.16 7.15
C PHE A 73 -21.55 -37.48 6.53
N ILE A 74 -21.60 -37.20 5.24
CA ILE A 74 -20.60 -36.49 4.47
C ILE A 74 -21.20 -35.12 4.16
N ALA A 75 -20.64 -34.08 4.80
CA ALA A 75 -21.08 -32.71 4.62
C ALA A 75 -20.78 -32.18 3.22
N PRO A 76 -21.54 -31.22 2.71
CA PRO A 76 -21.19 -30.50 1.50
C PRO A 76 -19.79 -29.89 1.59
N GLU A 77 -19.14 -29.75 0.45
CA GLU A 77 -17.80 -29.17 0.39
C GLU A 77 -17.79 -27.74 0.98
N ASN A 78 -16.75 -27.42 1.75
CA ASN A 78 -16.56 -26.17 2.48
C ASN A 78 -17.67 -25.87 3.51
N SER A 79 -18.22 -26.89 4.12
CA SER A 79 -19.09 -26.76 5.29
C SER A 79 -18.27 -26.39 6.53
N VAL A 80 -18.89 -25.62 7.43
CA VAL A 80 -18.29 -25.18 8.69
C VAL A 80 -19.17 -25.58 9.85
N LYS A 81 -18.55 -26.09 10.92
CA LYS A 81 -19.18 -26.36 12.21
C LYS A 81 -18.28 -25.86 13.32
N ASP A 82 -18.81 -25.09 14.26
CA ASP A 82 -18.05 -24.50 15.38
C ASP A 82 -16.81 -23.71 14.91
N GLY A 83 -16.92 -23.01 13.78
CA GLY A 83 -15.87 -22.16 13.21
C GLY A 83 -14.76 -22.89 12.43
N LYS A 84 -14.81 -24.23 12.32
CA LYS A 84 -13.84 -25.08 11.61
C LYS A 84 -14.46 -25.77 10.41
N ILE A 85 -13.61 -26.14 9.45
CA ILE A 85 -14.06 -26.95 8.30
C ILE A 85 -14.60 -28.29 8.82
N PHE A 86 -15.76 -28.65 8.34
CA PHE A 86 -16.47 -29.88 8.70
C PHE A 86 -16.71 -30.73 7.45
N GLU A 87 -16.12 -31.92 7.42
CA GLU A 87 -16.21 -32.80 6.25
C GLU A 87 -17.12 -34.01 6.49
N THR A 88 -16.95 -34.72 7.60
CA THR A 88 -17.68 -35.96 7.87
C THR A 88 -18.00 -36.13 9.35
N GLN A 89 -19.11 -36.81 9.61
CA GLN A 89 -19.44 -37.30 10.96
C GLN A 89 -19.91 -38.76 10.88
N VAL A 90 -19.27 -39.60 11.70
CA VAL A 90 -19.66 -41.01 11.86
C VAL A 90 -20.60 -41.15 13.04
N VAL A 91 -21.72 -41.84 12.82
CA VAL A 91 -22.71 -42.18 13.85
C VAL A 91 -22.71 -43.71 14.00
N GLU A 92 -22.36 -44.18 15.19
CA GLU A 92 -22.28 -45.62 15.52
C GLU A 92 -22.49 -45.84 17.00
N GLY A 93 -22.42 -47.07 17.48
CA GLY A 93 -22.50 -47.41 18.89
C GLY A 93 -23.86 -47.06 19.55
N GLU A 94 -23.83 -46.35 20.68
CA GLU A 94 -25.03 -46.04 21.46
C GLU A 94 -26.08 -45.23 20.70
N GLU A 95 -25.67 -44.30 19.85
CA GLU A 95 -26.59 -43.44 19.10
C GLU A 95 -27.39 -44.25 18.04
N LEU A 96 -26.71 -45.15 17.33
CA LEU A 96 -27.31 -45.97 16.29
C LEU A 96 -27.87 -47.27 16.84
N GLY A 97 -27.30 -47.79 17.94
CA GLY A 97 -27.65 -49.10 18.55
C GLY A 97 -26.84 -50.25 17.96
N ILE A 98 -26.86 -51.40 18.63
CA ILE A 98 -26.13 -52.63 18.19
C ILE A 98 -26.76 -53.20 16.94
N ALA A 99 -28.08 -53.01 16.77
CA ALA A 99 -28.86 -53.45 15.63
C ALA A 99 -30.07 -52.54 15.40
N ILE A 100 -30.53 -52.43 14.16
CA ILE A 100 -31.80 -51.76 13.80
C ILE A 100 -32.83 -52.81 13.46
N TYR A 101 -33.85 -52.93 14.34
CA TYR A 101 -34.85 -53.98 14.22
C TYR A 101 -35.91 -53.67 13.14
N PRO A 102 -36.64 -54.68 12.67
CA PRO A 102 -37.75 -54.51 11.74
C PRO A 102 -38.77 -53.46 12.18
N GLY A 103 -39.15 -52.54 11.30
CA GLY A 103 -40.07 -51.45 11.59
C GLY A 103 -39.47 -50.28 12.37
N GLN A 104 -38.22 -50.38 12.85
CA GLN A 104 -37.59 -49.31 13.63
C GLN A 104 -37.16 -48.17 12.70
N GLU A 105 -37.44 -46.96 13.17
CA GLU A 105 -37.03 -45.71 12.52
C GLU A 105 -36.10 -44.94 13.46
N LYS A 106 -35.06 -44.33 12.86
CA LYS A 106 -34.11 -43.41 13.56
C LYS A 106 -33.95 -42.14 12.75
N VAL A 107 -33.82 -41.01 13.44
CA VAL A 107 -33.61 -39.70 12.86
C VAL A 107 -32.38 -39.05 13.51
N PHE A 108 -31.47 -38.55 12.70
CA PHE A 108 -30.25 -37.86 13.11
C PHE A 108 -30.27 -36.46 12.56
N SER A 109 -29.84 -35.48 13.37
CA SER A 109 -29.75 -34.07 12.98
C SER A 109 -28.30 -33.66 12.84
N PHE A 110 -27.96 -33.01 11.71
CA PHE A 110 -26.63 -32.45 11.43
C PHE A 110 -26.80 -30.99 11.12
N LYS A 111 -26.30 -30.13 12.02
CA LYS A 111 -26.31 -28.67 11.87
C LYS A 111 -24.95 -28.21 11.41
N ILE A 112 -24.90 -27.49 10.31
CA ILE A 112 -23.68 -26.98 9.68
C ILE A 112 -23.96 -25.65 8.98
N GLN A 113 -22.90 -24.87 8.74
CA GLN A 113 -22.96 -23.65 7.94
C GLN A 113 -22.31 -23.90 6.59
N LEU A 114 -22.85 -23.32 5.52
CA LEU A 114 -22.37 -23.52 4.16
C LEU A 114 -21.58 -22.31 3.68
N LEU A 115 -20.38 -22.55 3.08
CA LEU A 115 -19.53 -21.56 2.42
C LEU A 115 -19.37 -21.91 0.95
N GLY A 116 -19.34 -20.87 0.09
CA GLY A 116 -19.12 -21.04 -1.35
C GLY A 116 -19.66 -19.86 -2.17
N LYS A 117 -19.69 -20.06 -3.48
CA LYS A 117 -20.20 -19.06 -4.43
C LYS A 117 -21.72 -19.02 -4.48
N ASP A 118 -22.25 -17.90 -4.96
CA ASP A 118 -23.67 -17.81 -5.29
C ASP A 118 -24.09 -18.87 -6.30
N SER A 119 -25.28 -19.44 -6.09
CA SER A 119 -25.87 -20.49 -6.93
C SER A 119 -25.07 -21.80 -6.98
N GLU A 120 -24.10 -21.99 -6.09
CA GLU A 120 -23.35 -23.23 -5.98
C GLU A 120 -24.20 -24.34 -5.37
N ALA A 121 -24.16 -25.53 -6.01
CA ALA A 121 -24.86 -26.72 -5.51
C ALA A 121 -24.03 -27.39 -4.41
N LYS A 122 -24.56 -27.42 -3.19
CA LYS A 122 -23.99 -28.04 -2.00
C LYS A 122 -24.62 -29.39 -1.76
N ILE A 123 -23.84 -30.47 -1.89
CA ILE A 123 -24.37 -31.85 -1.88
C ILE A 123 -23.97 -32.51 -0.55
N ALA A 124 -24.97 -32.72 0.30
CA ALA A 124 -24.84 -33.59 1.47
C ALA A 124 -25.05 -35.06 1.04
N LYS A 125 -24.24 -35.97 1.60
CA LYS A 125 -24.37 -37.42 1.31
C LYS A 125 -24.40 -38.19 2.63
N VAL A 126 -25.11 -39.31 2.60
CA VAL A 126 -25.13 -40.28 3.71
C VAL A 126 -24.83 -41.66 3.17
N ASN A 127 -23.91 -42.33 3.82
CA ASN A 127 -23.61 -43.73 3.59
C ASN A 127 -24.04 -44.52 4.83
N PHE A 128 -24.89 -45.50 4.68
CA PHE A 128 -25.34 -46.40 5.72
C PHE A 128 -24.88 -47.80 5.44
N SER A 129 -24.03 -48.38 6.28
CA SER A 129 -23.53 -49.74 6.15
C SER A 129 -24.06 -50.62 7.29
N TYR A 130 -24.46 -51.86 6.96
CA TYR A 130 -25.14 -52.79 7.85
C TYR A 130 -24.98 -54.23 7.41
N GLN A 131 -25.26 -55.18 8.30
CA GLN A 131 -25.27 -56.61 8.01
C GLN A 131 -26.66 -57.16 8.34
N PRO A 132 -27.50 -57.59 7.36
CA PRO A 132 -28.75 -58.27 7.67
C PRO A 132 -28.48 -59.56 8.42
N ARG A 133 -29.22 -59.81 9.52
CA ARG A 133 -28.93 -60.94 10.43
C ARG A 133 -28.98 -62.31 9.78
N ASN A 134 -29.74 -62.46 8.69
CA ASN A 134 -29.82 -63.66 7.90
C ASN A 134 -28.67 -63.86 6.88
N LEU A 135 -27.78 -62.86 6.76
CA LEU A 135 -26.71 -62.86 5.77
C LEU A 135 -25.35 -62.57 6.41
N LYS A 136 -24.29 -63.16 5.83
CA LYS A 136 -22.92 -62.86 6.26
C LYS A 136 -22.31 -61.66 5.54
N ALA A 137 -22.96 -61.17 4.47
CA ALA A 137 -22.46 -60.05 3.68
C ALA A 137 -22.86 -58.70 4.33
N ARG A 138 -21.92 -57.75 4.31
CA ARG A 138 -22.21 -56.37 4.67
C ARG A 138 -22.78 -55.60 3.46
N TYR A 139 -23.83 -54.88 3.67
CA TYR A 139 -24.51 -54.08 2.66
C TYR A 139 -24.30 -52.60 2.93
N GLN A 140 -24.46 -51.79 1.89
CA GLN A 140 -24.39 -50.34 1.94
C GLN A 140 -25.56 -49.72 1.17
N SER A 141 -26.21 -48.75 1.78
CA SER A 141 -27.22 -47.87 1.17
C SER A 141 -26.70 -46.46 1.20
N GLU A 142 -26.95 -45.66 0.18
CA GLU A 142 -26.53 -44.28 0.06
C GLU A 142 -27.67 -43.40 -0.41
N THR A 143 -27.61 -42.13 0.01
CA THR A 143 -28.51 -41.09 -0.47
C THR A 143 -27.82 -39.75 -0.43
N SER A 144 -28.34 -38.77 -1.19
CA SER A 144 -27.81 -37.44 -1.24
C SER A 144 -28.93 -36.39 -1.27
N PHE A 145 -28.61 -35.18 -0.83
CA PHE A 145 -29.49 -34.04 -0.88
C PHE A 145 -28.71 -32.81 -1.37
N THR A 146 -29.34 -32.01 -2.25
CA THR A 146 -28.69 -30.81 -2.82
C THR A 146 -29.38 -29.57 -2.27
N THR A 147 -28.56 -28.68 -1.69
CA THR A 147 -28.94 -27.32 -1.25
C THR A 147 -28.28 -26.32 -2.21
N ILE A 148 -28.99 -25.34 -2.72
CA ILE A 148 -28.43 -24.26 -3.53
C ILE A 148 -28.06 -23.09 -2.62
N LEU A 149 -26.80 -22.68 -2.67
CA LEU A 149 -26.32 -21.57 -1.86
C LEU A 149 -26.71 -20.22 -2.50
N LYS A 150 -27.21 -19.29 -1.69
CA LYS A 150 -27.56 -17.92 -2.07
C LYS A 150 -26.58 -16.97 -1.40
N SER A 151 -25.77 -16.25 -2.17
CA SER A 151 -24.79 -15.28 -1.67
C SER A 151 -24.85 -13.91 -2.37
N ASN A 152 -26.03 -13.55 -2.88
CA ASN A 152 -26.28 -12.29 -3.58
C ASN A 152 -26.21 -11.03 -2.68
N GLN A 153 -26.08 -11.22 -1.37
CA GLN A 153 -25.97 -10.12 -0.39
C GLN A 153 -24.55 -9.55 -0.27
N ILE A 154 -23.57 -10.07 -1.03
CA ILE A 154 -22.22 -9.52 -1.12
C ILE A 154 -22.07 -8.80 -2.46
N THR A 155 -21.78 -7.49 -2.42
CA THR A 155 -21.34 -6.73 -3.58
C THR A 155 -19.83 -6.81 -3.68
N PHE A 156 -19.33 -7.07 -4.88
CA PHE A 156 -17.90 -7.10 -5.19
C PHE A 156 -17.74 -6.79 -6.67
N ASP A 157 -17.13 -5.64 -6.99
CA ASP A 157 -17.06 -5.12 -8.36
C ASP A 157 -15.82 -4.27 -8.63
N PHE A 158 -15.47 -4.15 -9.91
CA PHE A 158 -14.43 -3.25 -10.41
C PHE A 158 -15.01 -1.89 -10.80
N ASP A 159 -14.41 -0.82 -10.23
CA ASP A 159 -14.48 0.53 -10.77
C ASP A 159 -13.19 0.75 -11.60
N LEU A 160 -13.24 0.37 -12.85
CA LEU A 160 -12.12 0.34 -13.80
C LEU A 160 -12.61 0.79 -15.17
N SER A 161 -11.90 1.77 -15.77
CA SER A 161 -12.18 2.25 -17.13
C SER A 161 -12.08 1.11 -18.15
N PRO A 162 -13.03 1.01 -19.10
CA PRO A 162 -12.98 -0.01 -20.15
C PRO A 162 -11.87 0.27 -21.19
N ARG A 163 -11.28 1.48 -21.23
CA ARG A 163 -10.22 1.87 -22.15
C ARG A 163 -9.08 2.49 -21.36
N ILE A 164 -7.86 1.96 -21.54
CA ILE A 164 -6.68 2.40 -20.81
C ILE A 164 -5.57 2.74 -21.82
N PRO A 165 -5.00 3.97 -21.76
CA PRO A 165 -3.87 4.34 -22.61
C PRO A 165 -2.64 3.49 -22.32
N ALA A 166 -1.98 2.99 -23.35
CA ALA A 166 -0.75 2.21 -23.23
C ALA A 166 0.35 3.02 -22.54
N GLY A 167 1.04 2.40 -21.58
CA GLY A 167 2.23 2.96 -20.95
C GLY A 167 2.00 4.14 -20.01
N GLN A 168 0.76 4.52 -19.72
CA GLN A 168 0.45 5.58 -18.76
C GLN A 168 0.04 4.99 -17.40
N ASP A 169 0.26 5.76 -16.33
CA ASP A 169 -0.22 5.42 -15.00
C ASP A 169 -1.73 5.59 -14.93
N PHE A 170 -2.41 4.63 -14.36
CA PHE A 170 -3.83 4.71 -14.08
C PHE A 170 -4.16 4.15 -12.70
N THR A 171 -5.32 4.54 -12.19
CA THR A 171 -5.83 4.09 -10.89
C THR A 171 -7.19 3.45 -11.11
N PHE A 172 -7.40 2.32 -10.47
CA PHE A 172 -8.70 1.65 -10.45
C PHE A 172 -9.03 1.20 -9.03
N LYS A 173 -10.30 0.82 -8.81
CA LYS A 173 -10.78 0.43 -7.49
C LYS A 173 -11.48 -0.90 -7.55
N ILE A 174 -11.42 -1.63 -6.45
CA ILE A 174 -12.27 -2.77 -6.17
C ILE A 174 -13.13 -2.40 -4.98
N ASN A 175 -14.44 -2.40 -5.19
CA ASN A 175 -15.42 -2.12 -4.15
C ASN A 175 -15.96 -3.43 -3.59
N TYR A 176 -16.14 -3.49 -2.27
CA TYR A 176 -16.76 -4.60 -1.59
C TYR A 176 -17.74 -4.10 -0.53
N PHE A 177 -18.86 -4.83 -0.38
CA PHE A 177 -19.90 -4.47 0.57
C PHE A 177 -20.67 -5.72 0.99
N SER A 178 -21.05 -5.82 2.27
CA SER A 178 -21.84 -6.93 2.81
C SER A 178 -23.18 -6.44 3.34
N ASN A 179 -24.24 -7.12 2.96
CA ASN A 179 -25.57 -6.94 3.54
C ASN A 179 -26.06 -8.22 4.25
N LEU A 180 -25.11 -9.13 4.56
CA LEU A 180 -25.39 -10.35 5.32
C LEU A 180 -25.68 -10.00 6.79
N GLU A 181 -26.61 -10.73 7.41
CA GLU A 181 -26.92 -10.59 8.84
C GLU A 181 -25.75 -11.05 9.74
N ILE A 182 -24.93 -11.95 9.23
CA ILE A 182 -23.81 -12.55 9.95
C ILE A 182 -22.50 -11.83 9.54
N PRO A 183 -21.65 -11.41 10.48
CA PRO A 183 -20.36 -10.80 10.18
C PRO A 183 -19.45 -11.75 9.39
N LEU A 184 -18.79 -11.23 8.37
CA LEU A 184 -17.76 -11.94 7.61
C LEU A 184 -16.38 -11.62 8.18
N SER A 185 -15.70 -12.62 8.73
CA SER A 185 -14.31 -12.54 9.20
C SER A 185 -13.34 -13.26 8.27
N ASP A 186 -12.05 -13.02 8.47
CA ASP A 186 -10.96 -13.71 7.76
C ASP A 186 -11.03 -13.58 6.23
N LEU A 187 -11.55 -12.43 5.78
CA LEU A 187 -11.69 -12.14 4.36
C LEU A 187 -10.36 -11.80 3.72
N ARG A 188 -10.19 -12.29 2.48
CA ARG A 188 -9.07 -11.95 1.57
C ARG A 188 -9.63 -11.53 0.23
N CYS A 189 -9.01 -10.50 -0.33
CA CYS A 189 -9.18 -10.13 -1.73
C CYS A 189 -7.88 -10.47 -2.47
N GLN A 190 -7.99 -11.22 -3.55
CA GLN A 190 -6.87 -11.57 -4.43
C GLN A 190 -7.15 -11.05 -5.83
N ILE A 191 -6.13 -10.51 -6.51
CA ILE A 191 -6.22 -10.00 -7.87
C ILE A 191 -5.26 -10.76 -8.77
N GLU A 192 -5.76 -11.16 -9.94
CA GLU A 192 -4.97 -11.65 -11.05
C GLU A 192 -4.87 -10.55 -12.10
N TYR A 193 -3.67 -9.97 -12.21
CA TYR A 193 -3.38 -8.92 -13.19
C TYR A 193 -3.13 -9.52 -14.57
N PRO A 194 -3.55 -8.84 -15.65
CA PRO A 194 -3.22 -9.28 -17.00
C PRO A 194 -1.72 -9.11 -17.31
N PRO A 195 -1.20 -9.86 -18.28
CA PRO A 195 0.17 -9.66 -18.78
C PRO A 195 0.41 -8.21 -19.21
N GLY A 196 1.58 -7.67 -18.84
CA GLY A 196 1.96 -6.28 -19.12
C GLY A 196 1.51 -5.27 -18.07
N PHE A 197 0.78 -5.68 -17.03
CA PHE A 197 0.48 -4.82 -15.90
C PHE A 197 1.67 -4.73 -14.94
N THR A 198 1.99 -3.51 -14.53
CA THR A 198 3.01 -3.21 -13.52
C THR A 198 2.32 -2.54 -12.34
N PHE A 199 2.35 -3.17 -11.17
CA PHE A 199 1.84 -2.61 -9.92
C PHE A 199 2.76 -1.47 -9.45
N ILE A 200 2.19 -0.36 -8.98
CA ILE A 200 2.92 0.79 -8.43
C ILE A 200 2.64 0.92 -6.94
N SER A 201 1.37 1.02 -6.55
CA SER A 201 0.97 1.18 -5.16
C SER A 201 -0.49 0.81 -4.94
N ALA A 202 -0.91 0.62 -3.69
CA ALA A 202 -2.32 0.45 -3.33
C ALA A 202 -2.65 1.05 -1.96
N THR A 203 -3.91 1.41 -1.80
CA THR A 203 -4.50 1.85 -0.53
C THR A 203 -5.81 1.07 -0.28
N PRO A 204 -5.91 0.30 0.83
CA PRO A 204 -4.88 0.02 1.83
C PRO A 204 -3.69 -0.76 1.24
N GLN A 205 -2.57 -0.78 1.98
CA GLN A 205 -1.37 -1.51 1.56
C GLN A 205 -1.67 -3.00 1.38
N SER A 206 -1.17 -3.59 0.30
CA SER A 206 -1.28 -5.02 0.00
C SER A 206 -0.33 -5.85 0.86
N LEU A 207 -0.63 -7.14 1.03
CA LEU A 207 0.30 -8.11 1.60
C LEU A 207 1.41 -8.45 0.60
N ASP A 208 1.05 -8.66 -0.68
CA ASP A 208 1.94 -9.17 -1.72
C ASP A 208 1.53 -8.64 -3.10
N ASN A 209 1.41 -7.30 -3.23
CA ASN A 209 1.01 -6.56 -4.43
C ASN A 209 -0.35 -6.96 -5.04
N ASN A 210 -0.82 -8.17 -4.81
CA ASN A 210 -2.04 -8.73 -5.39
C ASN A 210 -2.99 -9.34 -4.35
N GLU A 211 -2.68 -9.25 -3.05
CA GLU A 211 -3.52 -9.78 -1.98
C GLU A 211 -3.73 -8.77 -0.85
N TRP A 212 -4.96 -8.70 -0.33
CA TRP A 212 -5.36 -7.82 0.77
C TRP A 212 -6.14 -8.57 1.83
N VAL A 213 -5.85 -8.24 3.10
CA VAL A 213 -6.70 -8.60 4.24
C VAL A 213 -7.84 -7.59 4.29
N ILE A 214 -9.07 -8.08 4.31
CA ILE A 214 -10.23 -7.23 4.51
C ILE A 214 -10.64 -7.35 5.99
N PRO A 215 -10.87 -6.23 6.69
CA PRO A 215 -11.41 -6.24 8.05
C PRO A 215 -12.76 -6.95 8.12
N VAL A 216 -13.17 -7.33 9.33
CA VAL A 216 -14.50 -7.90 9.55
C VAL A 216 -15.57 -6.98 8.96
N LEU A 217 -16.42 -7.54 8.09
CA LEU A 217 -17.55 -6.85 7.50
C LEU A 217 -18.84 -7.23 8.23
N ASN A 218 -19.42 -6.28 8.93
CA ASN A 218 -20.75 -6.40 9.48
C ASN A 218 -21.81 -6.07 8.43
N LYS A 219 -23.07 -6.29 8.75
CA LYS A 219 -24.19 -5.87 7.91
C LYS A 219 -24.09 -4.39 7.54
N SER A 220 -24.35 -4.05 6.30
CA SER A 220 -24.28 -2.69 5.74
C SER A 220 -22.90 -2.04 5.83
N GLN A 221 -21.83 -2.83 5.91
CA GLN A 221 -20.45 -2.36 5.84
C GLN A 221 -19.79 -2.74 4.53
N GLY A 222 -18.86 -1.90 4.11
CA GLY A 222 -18.06 -2.10 2.91
C GLY A 222 -16.80 -1.27 2.93
N GLY A 223 -16.06 -1.37 1.85
CA GLY A 223 -14.84 -0.62 1.63
C GLY A 223 -14.39 -0.69 0.19
N ARG A 224 -13.21 -0.15 -0.06
CA ARG A 224 -12.59 -0.18 -1.37
C ARG A 224 -11.08 -0.37 -1.26
N ILE A 225 -10.52 -1.00 -2.27
CA ILE A 225 -9.07 -1.10 -2.50
C ILE A 225 -8.79 -0.25 -3.73
N GLU A 226 -8.00 0.80 -3.57
CA GLU A 226 -7.53 1.64 -4.66
C GLU A 226 -6.14 1.17 -5.09
N ILE A 227 -5.95 0.90 -6.39
CA ILE A 227 -4.71 0.34 -6.94
C ILE A 227 -4.23 1.24 -8.06
N LYS A 228 -2.98 1.68 -7.96
CA LYS A 228 -2.26 2.41 -9.00
C LYS A 228 -1.33 1.46 -9.74
N GLY A 229 -1.35 1.52 -11.04
CA GLY A 229 -0.49 0.71 -11.90
C GLY A 229 -0.33 1.30 -13.28
N LYS A 230 0.43 0.61 -14.12
CA LYS A 230 0.70 0.91 -15.51
C LYS A 230 0.46 -0.34 -16.34
N ILE A 231 -0.08 -0.20 -17.54
CA ILE A 231 -0.28 -1.33 -18.43
C ILE A 231 0.39 -1.09 -19.79
N SER A 232 1.06 -2.11 -20.30
CA SER A 232 1.63 -2.16 -21.64
C SER A 232 0.95 -3.24 -22.47
N GLY A 233 0.87 -3.01 -23.78
CA GLY A 233 0.28 -3.93 -24.76
C GLY A 233 0.13 -3.27 -26.11
N GLU A 234 -0.33 -4.01 -27.09
CA GLU A 234 -0.62 -3.50 -28.43
C GLU A 234 -1.92 -2.68 -28.44
N ILE A 235 -1.99 -1.67 -29.30
CA ILE A 235 -3.21 -0.86 -29.45
C ILE A 235 -4.36 -1.74 -29.98
N GLY A 236 -5.53 -1.67 -29.32
CA GLY A 236 -6.67 -2.52 -29.58
C GLY A 236 -6.62 -3.88 -28.87
N GLU A 237 -5.55 -4.19 -28.15
CA GLU A 237 -5.45 -5.43 -27.38
C GLU A 237 -6.43 -5.41 -26.19
N ALA A 238 -7.20 -6.50 -26.04
CA ALA A 238 -8.06 -6.70 -24.90
C ALA A 238 -7.29 -7.36 -23.74
N LYS A 239 -7.40 -6.81 -22.54
CA LYS A 239 -6.81 -7.34 -21.31
C LYS A 239 -7.90 -7.60 -20.28
N ILE A 240 -7.74 -8.62 -19.44
CA ILE A 240 -8.75 -9.00 -18.44
C ILE A 240 -8.11 -8.98 -17.04
N PHE A 241 -8.66 -8.16 -16.16
CA PHE A 241 -8.42 -8.19 -14.72
C PHE A 241 -9.39 -9.14 -14.06
N LYS A 242 -8.93 -9.96 -13.12
CA LYS A 242 -9.80 -10.81 -12.31
C LYS A 242 -9.56 -10.53 -10.84
N ALA A 243 -10.62 -10.56 -10.04
CA ALA A 243 -10.51 -10.45 -8.59
C ALA A 243 -11.37 -11.52 -7.91
N ARG A 244 -10.88 -12.01 -6.80
CA ARG A 244 -11.49 -13.06 -5.98
C ARG A 244 -11.64 -12.56 -4.56
N LEU A 245 -12.84 -12.67 -4.02
CA LEU A 245 -13.14 -12.44 -2.61
C LEU A 245 -13.41 -13.80 -1.97
N GLY A 246 -12.72 -14.13 -0.90
CA GLY A 246 -12.87 -15.39 -0.19
C GLY A 246 -12.60 -15.28 1.30
N MET A 247 -12.95 -16.34 2.02
CA MET A 247 -12.62 -16.51 3.44
C MET A 247 -11.49 -17.53 3.59
N VAL A 248 -10.59 -17.28 4.54
CA VAL A 248 -9.55 -18.25 4.90
C VAL A 248 -10.00 -19.00 6.16
N LYS A 249 -10.26 -20.31 6.03
CA LYS A 249 -10.60 -21.20 7.14
C LYS A 249 -9.64 -22.40 7.13
N ASP A 250 -9.05 -22.68 8.30
CA ASP A 250 -8.05 -23.74 8.49
C ASP A 250 -6.93 -23.72 7.43
N GLY A 251 -6.50 -22.50 7.01
CA GLY A 251 -5.48 -22.30 5.99
C GLY A 251 -5.97 -22.48 4.54
N LYS A 252 -7.23 -22.85 4.31
CA LYS A 252 -7.84 -23.01 2.98
C LYS A 252 -8.57 -21.72 2.59
N PHE A 253 -8.27 -21.20 1.38
CA PHE A 253 -9.02 -20.10 0.77
C PHE A 253 -10.32 -20.63 0.17
N ILE A 254 -11.46 -20.21 0.71
CA ILE A 254 -12.80 -20.59 0.23
C ILE A 254 -13.37 -19.41 -0.55
N LEU A 255 -13.55 -19.59 -1.84
CA LEU A 255 -14.02 -18.56 -2.75
C LEU A 255 -15.51 -18.25 -2.51
N LEU A 256 -15.83 -16.98 -2.26
CA LEU A 256 -17.19 -16.46 -2.10
C LEU A 256 -17.69 -15.77 -3.37
N LYS A 257 -16.82 -14.96 -3.99
CA LYS A 257 -17.16 -14.22 -5.22
C LYS A 257 -15.94 -14.03 -6.11
N GLU A 258 -16.16 -14.10 -7.41
CA GLU A 258 -15.15 -13.83 -8.43
C GLU A 258 -15.76 -12.87 -9.45
N ILE A 259 -14.96 -11.88 -9.85
CA ILE A 259 -15.32 -10.90 -10.86
C ILE A 259 -14.20 -10.77 -11.88
N SER A 260 -14.57 -10.39 -13.10
CA SER A 260 -13.60 -10.05 -14.15
C SER A 260 -14.04 -8.79 -14.88
N LYS A 261 -13.04 -8.01 -15.31
CA LYS A 261 -13.26 -6.77 -16.07
C LYS A 261 -12.32 -6.74 -17.25
N GLY A 262 -12.89 -6.69 -18.45
CA GLY A 262 -12.14 -6.45 -19.69
C GLY A 262 -11.85 -4.98 -19.88
N ILE A 263 -10.65 -4.68 -20.39
CA ILE A 263 -10.24 -3.36 -20.86
C ILE A 263 -9.66 -3.48 -22.26
N GLU A 264 -9.69 -2.39 -23.01
CA GLU A 264 -9.00 -2.22 -24.31
C GLU A 264 -7.81 -1.30 -24.13
N ILE A 265 -6.65 -1.70 -24.66
CA ILE A 265 -5.47 -0.83 -24.72
C ILE A 265 -5.64 0.16 -25.84
N ILE A 266 -5.65 1.46 -25.53
CA ILE A 266 -5.77 2.53 -26.54
C ILE A 266 -4.47 3.31 -26.67
N LYS A 267 -4.31 3.98 -27.83
CA LYS A 267 -3.24 4.94 -28.03
C LYS A 267 -3.48 6.13 -27.10
N PRO A 268 -2.49 6.60 -26.36
CA PRO A 268 -2.61 7.88 -25.68
C PRO A 268 -2.95 8.98 -26.69
N LEU A 269 -3.95 9.80 -26.40
CA LEU A 269 -4.32 10.91 -27.27
C LEU A 269 -3.52 12.17 -26.95
N ILE A 270 -3.06 12.30 -25.70
CA ILE A 270 -2.37 13.48 -25.20
C ILE A 270 -1.10 13.04 -24.50
N TYR A 271 0.00 13.68 -24.81
CA TYR A 271 1.25 13.61 -24.07
C TYR A 271 1.39 14.86 -23.21
N LEU A 272 1.66 14.68 -21.92
CA LEU A 272 1.89 15.75 -20.95
C LEU A 272 3.36 15.71 -20.49
N ARG A 273 3.99 16.88 -20.40
CA ARG A 273 5.29 17.05 -19.76
C ARG A 273 5.30 18.33 -18.93
N GLN A 274 6.12 18.35 -17.91
CA GLN A 274 6.30 19.49 -17.04
C GLN A 274 7.77 19.92 -17.04
N GLU A 275 7.99 21.22 -17.04
CA GLU A 275 9.27 21.83 -16.72
C GLU A 275 9.08 22.83 -15.57
N ILE A 276 10.10 22.98 -14.77
CA ILE A 276 10.17 24.01 -13.71
C ILE A 276 11.43 24.81 -13.96
N ASN A 277 11.29 26.13 -14.11
CA ASN A 277 12.40 27.03 -14.45
C ASN A 277 13.19 26.55 -15.68
N GLY A 278 12.48 25.95 -16.68
CA GLY A 278 13.06 25.39 -17.90
C GLY A 278 13.78 24.04 -17.75
N ASN A 279 13.65 23.38 -16.59
CA ASN A 279 14.27 22.07 -16.32
C ASN A 279 13.20 21.01 -16.00
N PRO A 280 13.14 19.89 -16.74
CA PRO A 280 12.20 18.80 -16.46
C PRO A 280 12.52 18.00 -15.18
N GLU A 281 13.79 18.02 -14.72
CA GLU A 281 14.27 17.34 -13.51
C GLU A 281 14.71 18.35 -12.44
N TYR A 282 13.92 19.39 -12.23
CA TYR A 282 14.24 20.45 -11.30
C TYR A 282 14.21 19.94 -9.85
N VAL A 283 15.25 20.31 -9.10
CA VAL A 283 15.30 20.14 -7.64
C VAL A 283 15.10 21.51 -7.01
N ALA A 284 14.01 21.67 -6.27
CA ALA A 284 13.71 22.93 -5.60
C ALA A 284 14.53 23.10 -4.31
N ILE A 285 14.69 24.36 -3.90
CA ILE A 285 15.20 24.71 -2.58
C ILE A 285 14.17 25.56 -1.83
N PRO A 286 14.21 25.60 -0.48
CA PRO A 286 13.33 26.48 0.30
C PRO A 286 13.50 27.94 -0.11
N GLY A 287 12.38 28.63 -0.34
CA GLY A 287 12.36 30.02 -0.79
C GLY A 287 12.37 30.25 -2.29
N ASP A 288 12.52 29.19 -3.10
CA ASP A 288 12.52 29.31 -4.56
C ASP A 288 11.21 29.83 -5.14
N TRP A 289 11.33 30.65 -6.17
CA TRP A 289 10.26 30.90 -7.12
C TRP A 289 10.27 29.84 -8.22
N LEU A 290 9.18 29.10 -8.33
CA LEU A 290 9.00 28.05 -9.32
C LEU A 290 8.11 28.55 -10.46
N HIS A 291 8.65 28.63 -11.65
CA HIS A 291 7.91 28.83 -12.89
C HIS A 291 7.57 27.46 -13.47
N TYR A 292 6.34 27.02 -13.27
CA TYR A 292 5.83 25.79 -13.86
C TYR A 292 5.38 26.02 -15.28
N GLU A 293 5.88 25.22 -16.21
CA GLU A 293 5.46 25.14 -17.60
C GLU A 293 4.94 23.73 -17.88
N ILE A 294 3.65 23.64 -18.24
CA ILE A 294 3.00 22.38 -18.55
C ILE A 294 2.68 22.37 -20.03
N TYR A 295 3.31 21.45 -20.72
CA TYR A 295 3.15 21.24 -22.14
C TYR A 295 2.20 20.07 -22.37
N PHE A 296 1.30 20.24 -23.34
CA PHE A 296 0.35 19.21 -23.76
C PHE A 296 0.35 19.08 -25.26
N LYS A 297 0.52 17.87 -25.76
CA LYS A 297 0.63 17.58 -27.19
C LYS A 297 -0.41 16.55 -27.59
N ASN A 298 -1.16 16.81 -28.66
CA ASN A 298 -2.03 15.81 -29.27
C ASN A 298 -1.17 14.81 -30.05
N ILE A 299 -1.07 13.58 -29.55
CA ILE A 299 -0.34 12.48 -30.21
C ILE A 299 -1.31 11.47 -30.84
N GLY A 300 -2.60 11.80 -30.86
CA GLY A 300 -3.64 11.07 -31.59
C GLY A 300 -3.71 11.47 -33.06
N ASP A 301 -4.65 10.85 -33.77
CA ASP A 301 -4.85 11.05 -35.23
C ASP A 301 -6.09 11.92 -35.52
N SER A 302 -6.77 12.41 -34.50
CA SER A 302 -7.97 13.26 -34.60
C SER A 302 -7.81 14.55 -33.79
N ASP A 303 -8.56 15.57 -34.21
CA ASP A 303 -8.61 16.86 -33.51
C ASP A 303 -9.20 16.71 -32.12
N LEU A 304 -8.63 17.41 -31.16
CA LEU A 304 -9.15 17.51 -29.81
C LEU A 304 -9.74 18.92 -29.60
N ASN A 305 -10.96 18.97 -29.04
CA ASN A 305 -11.71 20.21 -28.93
C ASN A 305 -12.25 20.39 -27.51
N ASN A 306 -12.42 21.66 -27.10
CA ASN A 306 -13.05 22.03 -25.83
C ASN A 306 -12.42 21.36 -24.61
N LEU A 307 -11.08 21.31 -24.57
CA LEU A 307 -10.33 20.76 -23.46
C LEU A 307 -10.31 21.75 -22.30
N THR A 308 -10.30 21.21 -21.09
CA THR A 308 -10.00 21.97 -19.86
C THR A 308 -8.84 21.29 -19.16
N LEU A 309 -7.84 22.09 -18.78
CA LEU A 309 -6.68 21.60 -18.05
C LEU A 309 -6.76 22.04 -16.60
N PHE A 310 -6.67 21.08 -15.68
CA PHE A 310 -6.63 21.31 -14.25
C PHE A 310 -5.25 20.98 -13.70
N VAL A 311 -4.73 21.85 -12.86
CA VAL A 311 -3.45 21.68 -12.18
C VAL A 311 -3.70 21.73 -10.69
N LYS A 312 -3.63 20.61 -10.01
CA LYS A 312 -3.81 20.53 -8.56
C LYS A 312 -2.47 20.45 -7.86
N LEU A 313 -2.21 21.37 -6.95
CA LEU A 313 -0.98 21.44 -6.15
C LEU A 313 -1.21 20.79 -4.79
N GLU A 314 -0.39 19.79 -4.48
CA GLU A 314 -0.41 19.09 -3.18
C GLU A 314 0.99 19.13 -2.55
N GLY A 315 1.04 19.31 -1.25
CA GLY A 315 2.27 19.41 -0.45
C GLY A 315 2.31 20.67 0.42
N GLU A 316 2.76 20.50 1.64
CA GLU A 316 2.79 21.59 2.64
C GLU A 316 3.85 22.66 2.33
N ALA A 317 4.79 22.35 1.44
CA ALA A 317 5.90 23.23 1.09
C ALA A 317 5.53 24.35 0.10
N PHE A 318 4.38 24.27 -0.59
CA PHE A 318 3.91 25.37 -1.43
C PHE A 318 3.44 26.55 -0.58
N ASP A 319 3.89 27.74 -0.94
CA ASP A 319 3.27 28.99 -0.51
C ASP A 319 2.15 29.37 -1.50
N LEU A 320 0.98 28.79 -1.32
CA LEU A 320 -0.17 28.94 -2.22
C LEU A 320 -0.67 30.38 -2.32
N SER A 321 -0.33 31.25 -1.36
CA SER A 321 -0.70 32.68 -1.40
C SER A 321 0.07 33.44 -2.49
N THR A 322 1.16 32.86 -2.99
CA THR A 322 2.05 33.47 -4.00
C THR A 322 1.71 33.06 -5.42
N ILE A 323 0.72 32.19 -5.62
CA ILE A 323 0.34 31.70 -6.96
C ILE A 323 -0.01 32.87 -7.89
N LYS A 324 0.60 32.86 -9.07
CA LYS A 324 0.33 33.80 -10.16
C LYS A 324 0.17 33.03 -11.47
N SER A 325 -0.90 33.27 -12.20
CA SER A 325 -1.10 32.77 -13.56
C SER A 325 -1.81 33.86 -14.36
N GLU A 326 -1.40 34.05 -15.60
CA GLU A 326 -2.03 35.02 -16.51
C GLU A 326 -3.28 34.44 -17.18
N LEU A 327 -3.26 33.15 -17.48
CA LEU A 327 -4.29 32.45 -18.25
C LEU A 327 -5.17 31.52 -17.40
N GLY A 328 -4.68 31.13 -16.24
CA GLY A 328 -5.36 30.20 -15.33
C GLY A 328 -6.07 30.90 -14.16
N ILE A 329 -7.11 30.29 -13.66
CA ILE A 329 -7.86 30.76 -12.50
C ILE A 329 -7.55 29.82 -11.32
N PHE A 330 -6.95 30.37 -10.26
CA PHE A 330 -6.66 29.61 -9.05
C PHE A 330 -7.88 29.52 -8.13
N HIS A 331 -8.21 28.33 -7.69
CA HIS A 331 -9.27 27.99 -6.73
C HIS A 331 -8.65 27.57 -5.39
N PRO A 332 -8.66 28.44 -4.36
CA PRO A 332 -8.03 28.12 -3.06
C PRO A 332 -8.73 27.00 -2.28
N SER A 333 -10.00 26.67 -2.60
CA SER A 333 -10.77 25.65 -1.88
C SER A 333 -10.22 24.25 -2.01
N ASP A 334 -9.54 23.95 -3.12
CA ASP A 334 -8.97 22.64 -3.44
C ASP A 334 -7.56 22.70 -4.03
N ASN A 335 -6.93 23.90 -4.02
CA ASN A 335 -5.61 24.21 -4.53
C ASN A 335 -5.44 23.89 -6.03
N THR A 336 -6.47 24.15 -6.82
CA THR A 336 -6.51 23.85 -8.25
C THR A 336 -6.41 25.12 -9.09
N ILE A 337 -5.57 25.09 -10.14
CA ILE A 337 -5.54 26.12 -11.18
C ILE A 337 -6.28 25.55 -12.40
N VAL A 338 -7.24 26.28 -12.93
CA VAL A 338 -8.06 25.87 -14.08
C VAL A 338 -7.71 26.70 -15.30
N PHE A 339 -7.37 26.05 -16.41
CA PHE A 339 -7.13 26.66 -17.71
C PHE A 339 -8.22 26.23 -18.69
N GLU A 340 -8.89 27.20 -19.30
CA GLU A 340 -10.00 26.97 -20.22
C GLU A 340 -9.66 27.45 -21.63
N GLY A 341 -10.31 26.87 -22.64
CA GLY A 341 -10.13 27.21 -24.05
C GLY A 341 -10.36 28.70 -24.38
N LYS A 342 -11.22 29.39 -23.60
CA LYS A 342 -11.44 30.83 -23.77
C LYS A 342 -10.19 31.70 -23.55
N ASN A 343 -9.28 31.25 -22.68
CA ASN A 343 -8.03 31.94 -22.36
C ASN A 343 -6.81 31.29 -23.04
N VAL A 344 -6.90 30.00 -23.34
CA VAL A 344 -5.81 29.20 -23.96
C VAL A 344 -6.32 28.59 -25.27
N PRO A 345 -6.08 29.23 -26.44
CA PRO A 345 -6.66 28.79 -27.72
C PRO A 345 -6.36 27.33 -28.07
N LYS A 346 -5.19 26.81 -27.68
CA LYS A 346 -4.83 25.41 -27.89
C LYS A 346 -5.67 24.40 -27.07
N LEU A 347 -6.32 24.82 -26.01
CA LEU A 347 -7.31 24.02 -25.30
C LEU A 347 -8.68 24.04 -25.99
N GLN A 348 -8.97 25.12 -26.75
CA GLN A 348 -10.19 25.19 -27.54
C GLN A 348 -10.12 24.26 -28.75
N TYR A 349 -8.94 24.21 -29.42
CA TYR A 349 -8.72 23.41 -30.62
C TYR A 349 -7.25 23.00 -30.72
N LEU A 350 -6.99 21.68 -30.74
CA LEU A 350 -5.64 21.11 -30.78
C LEU A 350 -5.57 20.02 -31.88
N LEU A 351 -4.92 20.33 -32.97
CA LEU A 351 -4.73 19.44 -34.12
C LEU A 351 -3.79 18.27 -33.79
N PRO A 352 -3.83 17.16 -34.55
CA PRO A 352 -2.83 16.10 -34.48
C PRO A 352 -1.41 16.64 -34.55
N MET A 353 -0.53 16.11 -33.67
CA MET A 353 0.86 16.51 -33.48
C MET A 353 1.10 17.94 -33.01
N GLU A 354 0.07 18.72 -32.79
CA GLU A 354 0.17 20.07 -32.26
C GLU A 354 0.39 20.08 -30.73
N GLU A 355 1.18 21.07 -30.27
CA GLU A 355 1.50 21.26 -28.85
C GLU A 355 0.96 22.61 -28.35
N GLY A 356 0.43 22.59 -27.15
CA GLY A 356 0.07 23.77 -26.37
C GLY A 356 0.85 23.84 -25.06
N LYS A 357 0.85 25.01 -24.45
CA LYS A 357 1.51 25.26 -23.16
C LYS A 357 0.62 26.12 -22.27
N VAL A 358 0.66 25.84 -20.95
CA VAL A 358 0.18 26.73 -19.89
C VAL A 358 1.27 26.88 -18.84
N ASP A 359 1.23 28.00 -18.12
CA ASP A 359 2.22 28.28 -17.10
C ASP A 359 1.62 28.99 -15.87
N PHE A 360 2.35 28.89 -14.77
CA PHE A 360 2.08 29.60 -13.53
C PHE A 360 3.33 29.66 -12.66
N TRP A 361 3.32 30.59 -11.71
CA TRP A 361 4.38 30.78 -10.72
C TRP A 361 3.84 30.49 -9.33
N VAL A 362 4.70 29.90 -8.49
CA VAL A 362 4.42 29.70 -7.06
C VAL A 362 5.74 29.66 -6.30
N LYS A 363 5.76 30.15 -5.07
CA LYS A 363 6.95 30.13 -4.20
C LYS A 363 6.96 28.87 -3.35
N VAL A 364 8.15 28.30 -3.10
CA VAL A 364 8.37 27.35 -2.02
C VAL A 364 8.49 28.12 -0.72
N LYS A 365 7.88 27.67 0.36
CA LYS A 365 8.04 28.28 1.68
C LYS A 365 9.53 28.31 2.07
N GLU A 366 9.95 29.35 2.77
CA GLU A 366 11.33 29.47 3.26
C GLU A 366 11.63 28.55 4.44
N ASP A 367 10.60 28.30 5.26
CA ASP A 367 10.64 27.34 6.35
C ASP A 367 9.57 26.27 6.13
N LEU A 368 10.00 25.03 6.08
CA LEU A 368 9.12 23.87 5.90
C LEU A 368 8.80 23.17 7.25
N GLY A 369 9.20 23.77 8.38
CA GLY A 369 9.02 23.19 9.70
C GLY A 369 9.82 21.88 9.88
N ASN A 370 9.19 20.87 10.44
CA ASN A 370 9.84 19.57 10.70
C ASN A 370 9.53 18.52 9.63
N VAL A 371 9.41 18.91 8.36
CA VAL A 371 9.16 17.98 7.26
C VAL A 371 10.42 17.16 6.97
N LYS A 372 10.25 15.86 6.74
CA LYS A 372 11.32 14.96 6.31
C LYS A 372 11.20 14.71 4.80
N GLU A 373 12.32 14.84 4.08
CA GLU A 373 12.39 14.52 2.66
C GLU A 373 11.25 15.18 1.83
N PRO A 374 11.16 16.53 1.85
CA PRO A 374 10.02 17.25 1.32
C PRO A 374 9.87 17.09 -0.18
N VAL A 375 8.60 17.02 -0.63
CA VAL A 375 8.20 16.86 -2.02
C VAL A 375 7.07 17.81 -2.35
N LEU A 376 7.09 18.36 -3.56
CA LEU A 376 5.98 19.05 -4.20
C LEU A 376 5.32 18.09 -5.18
N VAL A 377 4.00 18.00 -5.12
CA VAL A 377 3.21 17.15 -6.00
C VAL A 377 2.34 18.03 -6.89
N ASN A 378 2.48 17.89 -8.19
CA ASN A 378 1.66 18.56 -9.17
C ASN A 378 0.84 17.51 -9.96
N LYS A 379 -0.49 17.53 -9.80
CA LYS A 379 -1.41 16.63 -10.52
C LYS A 379 -2.07 17.41 -11.66
N VAL A 380 -1.77 16.99 -12.87
CA VAL A 380 -2.32 17.58 -14.10
C VAL A 380 -3.40 16.67 -14.67
N PHE A 381 -4.57 17.25 -14.95
CA PHE A 381 -5.69 16.57 -15.59
C PHE A 381 -6.02 17.27 -16.90
N LEU A 382 -6.13 16.53 -17.98
CA LEU A 382 -6.52 17.03 -19.29
C LEU A 382 -7.37 15.98 -20.02
N GLY A 383 -8.68 16.21 -20.17
CA GLY A 383 -9.62 15.19 -20.60
C GLY A 383 -9.61 13.99 -19.67
N GLU A 384 -9.40 12.79 -20.20
CA GLU A 384 -9.29 11.55 -19.42
C GLU A 384 -7.88 11.29 -18.88
N ILE A 385 -6.90 12.11 -19.26
CA ILE A 385 -5.50 11.93 -18.85
C ILE A 385 -5.28 12.56 -17.50
N LYS A 386 -4.67 11.80 -16.59
CA LYS A 386 -4.16 12.25 -15.32
C LYS A 386 -2.68 11.92 -15.23
N GLN A 387 -1.85 12.90 -14.98
CA GLN A 387 -0.42 12.72 -14.75
C GLN A 387 0.01 13.41 -13.47
N GLU A 388 0.88 12.77 -12.70
CA GLU A 388 1.43 13.28 -11.46
C GLU A 388 2.92 13.53 -11.65
N PHE A 389 3.36 14.74 -11.30
CA PHE A 389 4.74 15.15 -11.32
C PHE A 389 5.22 15.40 -9.90
N LEU A 390 6.35 14.77 -9.54
CA LEU A 390 6.99 14.90 -8.23
C LEU A 390 8.24 15.74 -8.35
N THR A 391 8.36 16.77 -7.52
CA THR A 391 9.56 17.61 -7.44
C THR A 391 10.11 17.54 -6.04
N LYS A 392 11.33 17.03 -5.90
CA LYS A 392 12.01 16.96 -4.61
C LYS A 392 12.50 18.34 -4.19
N ILE A 393 12.47 18.60 -2.89
CA ILE A 393 13.05 19.81 -2.31
C ILE A 393 14.32 19.41 -1.56
N SER A 394 15.40 20.11 -1.86
CA SER A 394 16.69 19.93 -1.20
C SER A 394 16.68 20.47 0.23
N THR A 395 17.53 19.92 1.07
CA THR A 395 17.71 20.43 2.43
C THR A 395 18.34 21.82 2.43
N LYS A 396 18.06 22.57 3.48
CA LYS A 396 18.78 23.79 3.81
C LYS A 396 19.98 23.42 4.69
N LEU A 397 21.20 23.71 4.21
CA LEU A 397 22.45 23.52 4.94
C LEU A 397 23.00 24.90 5.29
N GLU A 398 23.31 25.15 6.56
CA GLU A 398 23.82 26.44 7.01
C GLU A 398 25.09 26.29 7.85
N ILE A 399 25.97 27.28 7.72
CA ILE A 399 27.10 27.48 8.62
C ILE A 399 26.90 28.77 9.43
N VAL A 400 27.04 28.66 10.74
CA VAL A 400 27.08 29.80 11.66
C VAL A 400 28.52 30.00 12.02
N GLN A 401 29.07 31.21 11.74
CA GLN A 401 30.42 31.64 12.09
C GLN A 401 30.33 32.75 13.12
N LYS A 402 30.97 32.56 14.27
CA LYS A 402 31.02 33.53 15.36
C LYS A 402 32.45 33.73 15.83
N GLY A 403 32.76 34.95 16.30
CA GLY A 403 34.07 35.32 16.83
C GLY A 403 33.96 35.86 18.24
N TYR A 404 34.91 35.48 19.10
CA TYR A 404 34.97 35.90 20.51
C TYR A 404 36.40 36.26 20.93
N TYR A 405 36.50 37.31 21.70
CA TYR A 405 37.69 37.57 22.51
C TYR A 405 37.51 37.06 23.94
N PHE A 406 36.33 37.32 24.51
CA PHE A 406 35.96 36.81 25.84
C PHE A 406 35.30 35.45 25.70
N ASP A 407 36.07 34.38 25.88
CA ASP A 407 35.58 33.02 25.81
C ASP A 407 36.17 32.13 26.90
N GLU A 408 35.49 31.07 27.26
CA GLU A 408 35.93 30.11 28.28
C GLU A 408 36.63 28.88 27.67
N ILE A 409 36.70 28.76 26.34
CA ILE A 409 37.26 27.59 25.66
C ILE A 409 38.77 27.62 25.67
N PHE A 410 39.38 28.72 25.19
CA PHE A 410 40.83 28.82 25.04
C PHE A 410 41.47 29.89 25.92
N GLY A 411 40.72 30.89 26.37
CA GLY A 411 41.22 32.06 27.05
C GLY A 411 42.09 32.90 26.12
N ASN A 412 41.51 33.89 25.45
CA ASN A 412 42.25 34.76 24.53
C ASN A 412 43.13 35.74 25.27
N THR A 413 44.20 36.15 24.62
CA THR A 413 45.25 37.02 25.20
C THR A 413 45.65 38.12 24.23
N GLY A 414 46.34 39.12 24.71
CA GLY A 414 46.84 40.29 23.97
C GLY A 414 46.03 41.54 24.24
N PRO A 415 46.45 42.67 23.70
CA PRO A 415 45.79 43.94 23.97
C PRO A 415 44.43 44.03 23.35
N LEU A 416 43.47 44.61 24.07
CA LEU A 416 42.15 44.94 23.61
C LEU A 416 41.81 46.38 23.92
N PRO A 417 41.73 47.28 22.94
CA PRO A 417 41.78 47.06 21.48
C PRO A 417 43.13 46.52 20.99
N PRO A 418 43.12 45.79 19.84
CA PRO A 418 44.33 45.27 19.22
C PRO A 418 45.32 46.44 18.94
N THR A 419 46.59 46.20 19.17
CA THR A 419 47.63 47.25 19.05
C THR A 419 48.64 46.82 17.99
N VAL A 420 49.09 47.76 17.15
CA VAL A 420 50.11 47.53 16.12
C VAL A 420 51.35 46.88 16.72
N GLY A 421 51.84 45.80 16.09
CA GLY A 421 53.06 45.07 16.53
C GLY A 421 52.82 44.12 17.70
N GLN A 422 51.63 44.03 18.27
CA GLN A 422 51.31 43.12 19.37
C GLN A 422 50.24 42.07 18.97
N LYS A 423 50.53 40.81 19.29
CA LYS A 423 49.60 39.71 18.99
C LYS A 423 48.39 39.77 19.91
N THR A 424 47.19 39.67 19.29
CA THR A 424 45.91 39.49 19.98
C THR A 424 45.24 38.22 19.46
N THR A 425 44.78 37.36 20.35
CA THR A 425 44.13 36.10 19.95
C THR A 425 42.62 36.22 20.00
N TYR A 426 41.93 35.42 19.13
CA TYR A 426 40.49 35.35 19.04
C TYR A 426 40.05 33.90 18.85
N THR A 427 38.91 33.55 19.40
CA THR A 427 38.26 32.24 19.20
C THR A 427 37.23 32.37 18.12
N ILE A 428 37.33 31.50 17.09
CA ILE A 428 36.33 31.36 16.04
C ILE A 428 35.54 30.10 16.33
N LEU A 429 34.21 30.20 16.27
CA LEU A 429 33.26 29.12 16.45
C LEU A 429 32.53 28.88 15.14
N TRP A 430 32.58 27.66 14.64
CA TRP A 430 31.75 27.19 13.54
C TRP A 430 30.74 26.18 14.04
N GLN A 431 29.44 26.35 13.63
CA GLN A 431 28.37 25.44 13.93
C GLN A 431 27.59 25.13 12.64
N VAL A 432 27.43 23.85 12.34
CA VAL A 432 26.64 23.37 11.18
C VAL A 432 25.20 23.17 11.58
N LYS A 433 24.28 23.64 10.72
CA LYS A 433 22.85 23.39 10.82
C LYS A 433 22.37 22.73 9.55
N ASN A 434 21.58 21.65 9.70
CA ASN A 434 20.97 20.92 8.60
C ASN A 434 19.49 20.65 8.90
N TYR A 435 18.59 20.84 7.93
CA TYR A 435 17.16 20.92 8.19
C TYR A 435 16.40 19.64 7.79
N TYR A 436 16.26 19.30 6.50
CA TYR A 436 15.17 18.46 6.00
C TYR A 436 15.56 17.05 5.59
N SER A 437 16.81 16.81 5.20
CA SER A 437 17.35 15.51 4.79
C SER A 437 18.81 15.37 5.22
N ASP A 438 19.36 14.17 5.20
CA ASP A 438 20.76 13.93 5.53
C ASP A 438 21.67 14.50 4.43
N VAL A 439 22.83 15.03 4.81
CA VAL A 439 23.84 15.57 3.88
C VAL A 439 25.13 14.79 4.04
N LYS A 440 25.69 14.38 2.91
CA LYS A 440 26.94 13.62 2.82
C LYS A 440 28.12 14.54 2.52
N ASP A 441 29.32 14.14 2.96
CA ASP A 441 30.60 14.76 2.64
C ASP A 441 30.64 16.28 2.90
N VAL A 442 30.06 16.72 4.00
CA VAL A 442 30.01 18.16 4.35
C VAL A 442 31.40 18.68 4.67
N LYS A 443 31.74 19.82 4.03
CA LYS A 443 32.99 20.58 4.27
C LYS A 443 32.68 22.04 4.50
N VAL A 444 33.44 22.64 5.37
CA VAL A 444 33.44 24.11 5.60
C VAL A 444 34.79 24.66 5.24
N ARG A 445 34.81 25.76 4.48
CA ARG A 445 36.05 26.44 4.02
C ARG A 445 35.98 27.92 4.35
N ALA A 446 37.13 28.49 4.73
CA ALA A 446 37.33 29.93 4.85
C ALA A 446 38.80 30.28 4.64
N LYS A 447 39.10 31.54 4.38
CA LYS A 447 40.48 32.01 4.27
C LYS A 447 40.87 32.90 5.46
N LEU A 448 42.11 32.77 5.88
CA LEU A 448 42.73 33.69 6.85
C LEU A 448 43.39 34.84 6.08
N PRO A 449 43.02 36.12 6.36
CA PRO A 449 43.72 37.29 5.80
C PRO A 449 45.19 37.30 6.18
N GLU A 450 45.98 38.12 5.49
CA GLU A 450 47.38 38.38 5.87
C GLU A 450 47.45 38.96 7.29
N GLY A 451 48.49 38.59 8.04
CA GLY A 451 48.64 39.00 9.44
C GLY A 451 47.84 38.16 10.45
N ILE A 452 47.04 37.19 10.00
CA ILE A 452 46.31 36.23 10.85
C ILE A 452 46.99 34.87 10.80
N GLU A 453 47.22 34.25 11.93
CA GLU A 453 47.82 32.90 12.05
C GLU A 453 46.94 32.00 12.92
N LEU A 454 46.93 30.68 12.62
CA LEU A 454 46.38 29.69 13.52
C LEU A 454 47.32 29.48 14.71
N THR A 455 46.79 29.44 15.93
CA THR A 455 47.58 29.11 17.12
C THR A 455 47.74 27.60 17.32
N GLY A 456 46.97 26.77 16.59
CA GLY A 456 46.93 25.31 16.71
C GLY A 456 46.00 24.78 17.80
N LYS A 457 45.32 25.65 18.55
CA LYS A 457 44.30 25.26 19.51
C LYS A 457 42.98 25.01 18.78
N ILE A 458 42.42 23.83 19.00
CA ILE A 458 41.15 23.37 18.40
C ILE A 458 40.34 22.63 19.46
N PHE A 459 39.05 22.84 19.50
CA PHE A 459 38.10 22.19 20.41
C PHE A 459 36.79 21.81 19.67
N PRO A 460 36.23 20.62 19.89
CA PRO A 460 36.81 19.54 20.66
C PRO A 460 38.02 18.91 19.95
N GLU A 461 38.89 18.23 20.69
CA GLU A 461 40.20 17.78 20.18
C GLU A 461 40.06 16.71 19.07
N GLU A 462 39.01 15.92 19.10
CA GLU A 462 38.70 14.93 18.07
C GLU A 462 38.45 15.55 16.69
N GLU A 463 38.05 16.81 16.59
CA GLU A 463 37.87 17.52 15.33
C GLU A 463 39.19 17.99 14.70
N LYS A 464 40.30 17.97 15.45
CA LYS A 464 41.61 18.39 14.97
C LYS A 464 42.10 17.58 13.75
N ALA A 465 41.82 16.28 13.71
CA ALA A 465 42.18 15.42 12.57
C ALA A 465 41.40 15.73 11.29
N LYS A 466 40.26 16.41 11.41
CA LYS A 466 39.37 16.80 10.29
C LYS A 466 39.59 18.26 9.87
N PHE A 467 40.47 18.98 10.54
CA PHE A 467 40.74 20.39 10.32
C PHE A 467 42.12 20.57 9.68
N ALA A 468 42.14 21.15 8.51
CA ALA A 468 43.36 21.38 7.74
C ALA A 468 43.54 22.87 7.41
N PHE A 469 44.78 23.32 7.35
CA PHE A 469 45.15 24.64 6.90
C PHE A 469 46.23 24.53 5.82
N ASP A 470 45.99 25.14 4.67
CA ASP A 470 46.98 25.29 3.60
C ASP A 470 47.64 26.67 3.70
N SER A 471 48.89 26.70 4.02
CA SER A 471 49.68 27.95 4.18
C SER A 471 49.85 28.74 2.89
N ASN A 472 49.78 28.08 1.70
CA ASN A 472 49.95 28.74 0.42
C ASN A 472 48.68 29.49 -0.02
N SER A 473 47.52 28.84 0.04
CA SER A 473 46.23 29.44 -0.26
C SER A 473 45.62 30.19 0.92
N ARG A 474 46.20 29.99 2.12
CA ARG A 474 45.71 30.46 3.42
C ARG A 474 44.26 29.98 3.71
N GLU A 475 43.88 28.86 3.13
CA GLU A 475 42.55 28.27 3.29
C GLU A 475 42.51 27.31 4.48
N ILE A 476 41.49 27.45 5.28
CA ILE A 476 41.06 26.48 6.29
C ILE A 476 39.99 25.59 5.69
N VAL A 477 40.12 24.29 5.94
CA VAL A 477 39.08 23.28 5.56
C VAL A 477 38.74 22.43 6.77
N TRP A 478 37.49 22.45 7.17
CA TRP A 478 36.95 21.51 8.15
C TRP A 478 36.10 20.46 7.44
N SER A 479 36.57 19.21 7.47
CA SER A 479 35.87 18.04 6.90
C SER A 479 34.87 17.49 7.93
N VAL A 480 33.67 18.03 7.96
CA VAL A 480 32.62 17.67 8.94
C VAL A 480 32.15 16.22 8.78
N GLY A 481 32.18 15.70 7.54
CA GLY A 481 31.63 14.40 7.17
C GLY A 481 30.12 14.43 7.01
N ASP A 482 29.47 13.32 7.30
CA ASP A 482 28.01 13.20 7.16
C ASP A 482 27.29 13.96 8.28
N VAL A 483 26.25 14.71 7.90
CA VAL A 483 25.43 15.51 8.81
C VAL A 483 23.97 15.10 8.67
N GLU A 484 23.45 14.53 9.75
CA GLU A 484 22.06 14.05 9.76
C GLU A 484 21.07 15.22 9.75
N ARG A 485 19.86 14.93 9.28
CA ARG A 485 18.69 15.81 9.37
C ARG A 485 18.48 16.33 10.79
N GLY A 486 18.12 17.61 10.91
CA GLY A 486 17.82 18.27 12.18
C GLY A 486 19.03 18.60 13.03
N SER A 487 20.27 18.34 12.55
CA SER A 487 21.51 18.73 13.23
C SER A 487 21.57 20.25 13.43
N GLY A 488 21.81 20.70 14.67
CA GLY A 488 21.84 22.12 15.04
C GLY A 488 20.46 22.80 15.12
N ILE A 489 19.36 22.07 14.90
CA ILE A 489 17.97 22.56 14.96
C ILE A 489 17.16 21.74 15.97
N LEU A 490 17.05 20.43 15.75
CA LEU A 490 16.26 19.50 16.59
C LEU A 490 17.15 18.71 17.55
N LYS A 491 18.45 18.65 17.27
CA LYS A 491 19.48 17.97 18.03
C LYS A 491 20.78 18.75 17.99
N LEU A 492 21.75 18.37 18.81
CA LEU A 492 23.06 19.01 18.85
C LEU A 492 23.71 19.03 17.46
N GLY A 493 24.17 20.20 17.01
CA GLY A 493 24.88 20.38 15.76
C GLY A 493 26.36 20.00 15.87
N LYS A 494 26.98 19.69 14.73
CA LYS A 494 28.43 19.60 14.63
C LYS A 494 29.01 20.99 14.86
N THR A 495 29.98 21.10 15.76
CA THR A 495 30.58 22.38 16.17
C THR A 495 32.09 22.22 16.33
N ILE A 496 32.83 23.21 15.88
CA ILE A 496 34.29 23.32 16.11
C ILE A 496 34.64 24.75 16.56
N ALA A 497 35.50 24.86 17.52
CA ALA A 497 36.17 26.11 17.89
C ALA A 497 37.63 26.01 17.57
N PHE A 498 38.22 27.06 17.03
CA PHE A 498 39.65 27.18 16.80
C PHE A 498 40.13 28.59 17.11
N GLN A 499 41.40 28.70 17.54
CA GLN A 499 41.99 29.98 17.94
C GLN A 499 42.91 30.53 16.84
N ILE A 500 42.73 31.80 16.51
CA ILE A 500 43.56 32.56 15.61
C ILE A 500 44.30 33.66 16.38
N SER A 501 45.39 34.16 15.82
CA SER A 501 46.13 35.32 16.33
C SER A 501 46.27 36.38 15.26
N LEU A 502 45.91 37.60 15.57
CA LEU A 502 46.13 38.80 14.75
C LEU A 502 47.40 39.50 15.20
N LEU A 503 48.29 39.80 14.27
CA LEU A 503 49.42 40.73 14.46
C LEU A 503 49.16 41.97 13.59
N PRO A 504 48.58 43.05 14.14
CA PRO A 504 48.25 44.23 13.34
C PRO A 504 49.54 44.98 12.88
N ASP A 505 49.47 45.44 11.63
CA ASP A 505 50.46 46.36 11.07
C ASP A 505 49.93 47.81 11.05
N GLU A 506 50.80 48.77 10.65
CA GLU A 506 50.43 50.19 10.56
C GLU A 506 49.29 50.49 9.61
N SER A 507 49.04 49.66 8.57
CA SER A 507 47.96 49.82 7.60
C SER A 507 46.58 49.53 8.19
N MET A 508 46.53 48.77 9.28
CA MET A 508 45.32 48.37 10.01
C MET A 508 44.90 49.38 11.06
N LYS A 509 45.75 50.31 11.41
CA LYS A 509 45.49 51.31 12.43
C LYS A 509 44.26 52.15 12.11
N GLY A 510 43.39 52.33 13.10
CA GLY A 510 42.10 53.03 12.95
C GLY A 510 41.03 52.26 12.22
N LYS A 511 41.23 50.97 11.92
CA LYS A 511 40.28 50.12 11.22
C LYS A 511 39.86 48.90 12.07
N SER A 512 38.79 48.26 11.71
CA SER A 512 38.41 46.93 12.20
C SER A 512 38.72 45.90 11.12
N PRO A 513 39.98 45.38 11.05
CA PRO A 513 40.38 44.43 10.00
C PRO A 513 39.61 43.14 10.06
N GLU A 514 39.47 42.50 8.90
CA GLU A 514 38.93 41.15 8.76
C GLU A 514 39.89 40.15 9.44
N ILE A 515 39.35 39.26 10.26
CA ILE A 515 40.11 38.23 10.97
C ILE A 515 39.87 36.82 10.39
N ILE A 516 38.77 36.59 9.68
CA ILE A 516 38.49 35.41 8.88
C ILE A 516 37.48 35.78 7.80
N SER A 517 37.66 35.24 6.59
CA SER A 517 36.75 35.49 5.48
C SER A 517 35.34 34.90 5.69
N GLU A 518 34.44 35.14 4.75
CA GLU A 518 33.20 34.37 4.67
C GLU A 518 33.50 32.86 4.70
N ALA A 519 32.73 32.12 5.48
CA ALA A 519 32.83 30.67 5.50
C ALA A 519 31.80 30.08 4.52
N LEU A 520 32.27 29.20 3.64
CA LEU A 520 31.46 28.43 2.69
C LEU A 520 31.28 27.01 3.23
N ILE A 521 30.04 26.57 3.33
CA ILE A 521 29.68 25.16 3.60
C ILE A 521 29.14 24.52 2.34
N GLU A 522 29.56 23.29 2.07
CA GLU A 522 29.08 22.50 0.93
C GLU A 522 28.92 21.02 1.32
N GLY A 523 28.04 20.29 0.63
CA GLY A 523 27.81 18.86 0.78
C GLY A 523 26.86 18.32 -0.27
N PHE A 524 26.48 17.05 -0.17
CA PHE A 524 25.54 16.41 -1.07
C PHE A 524 24.30 15.95 -0.30
N ASP A 525 23.15 16.47 -0.68
CA ASP A 525 21.85 16.05 -0.13
C ASP A 525 21.55 14.61 -0.50
N ALA A 526 21.40 13.73 0.49
CA ALA A 526 21.15 12.31 0.27
C ALA A 526 19.76 12.03 -0.31
N TRP A 527 18.79 12.93 -0.12
CA TRP A 527 17.42 12.80 -0.64
C TRP A 527 17.33 13.14 -2.14
N THR A 528 17.94 14.24 -2.53
CA THR A 528 17.88 14.76 -3.90
C THR A 528 19.05 14.33 -4.76
N GLY A 529 20.18 13.97 -4.14
CA GLY A 529 21.45 13.71 -4.84
C GLY A 529 22.16 14.99 -5.30
N SER A 530 21.59 16.18 -5.02
CA SER A 530 22.14 17.45 -5.48
C SER A 530 23.18 18.00 -4.51
N LYS A 531 24.10 18.83 -5.04
CA LYS A 531 25.01 19.63 -4.23
C LYS A 531 24.21 20.71 -3.50
N VAL A 532 24.47 20.87 -2.20
CA VAL A 532 23.95 21.97 -1.38
C VAL A 532 25.10 22.80 -0.86
N GLU A 533 24.95 24.11 -0.89
CA GLU A 533 25.97 25.04 -0.41
C GLU A 533 25.33 26.28 0.22
N ASN A 534 26.05 26.89 1.15
CA ASN A 534 25.68 28.14 1.78
C ASN A 534 26.93 28.86 2.26
N LYS A 535 26.80 30.15 2.54
CA LYS A 535 27.89 30.95 3.05
C LYS A 535 27.42 31.90 4.13
N THR A 536 28.33 32.24 5.03
CA THR A 536 28.15 33.25 6.06
C THR A 536 29.12 34.42 5.86
N SER A 537 28.84 35.55 6.50
CA SER A 537 29.68 36.74 6.39
C SER A 537 31.06 36.56 7.05
N ALA A 538 32.05 37.30 6.55
CA ALA A 538 33.36 37.46 7.17
C ALA A 538 33.26 38.07 8.58
N LEU A 539 34.20 37.76 9.42
CA LEU A 539 34.34 38.38 10.75
C LEU A 539 35.51 39.38 10.78
N THR A 540 35.27 40.45 11.48
CA THR A 540 36.27 41.47 11.76
C THR A 540 36.57 41.56 13.27
N THR A 541 37.52 42.35 13.68
CA THR A 541 37.78 42.64 15.10
C THR A 541 36.58 43.32 15.81
N ALA A 542 35.52 43.68 15.09
CA ALA A 542 34.27 44.19 15.65
C ALA A 542 33.51 43.17 16.51
N LEU A 543 33.67 41.85 16.21
CA LEU A 543 33.11 40.70 16.95
C LEU A 543 31.65 40.92 17.41
N PRO A 544 30.71 41.02 16.51
CA PRO A 544 29.32 41.38 16.84
C PRO A 544 28.62 40.38 17.78
N ASP A 545 29.10 39.15 17.83
CA ASP A 545 28.55 38.09 18.68
C ASP A 545 29.11 38.08 20.11
N ASP A 546 30.22 38.82 20.38
CA ASP A 546 30.81 38.92 21.71
C ASP A 546 30.19 40.10 22.46
N GLN A 547 29.29 39.80 23.40
CA GLN A 547 28.55 40.79 24.18
C GLN A 547 29.45 41.68 25.07
N ASN A 548 30.67 41.28 25.34
CA ASN A 548 31.60 42.03 26.18
C ASN A 548 32.48 42.99 25.39
N ILE A 549 32.42 42.97 24.04
CA ILE A 549 33.15 43.87 23.16
C ILE A 549 32.45 45.23 23.05
N LYS A 550 33.09 46.25 23.60
CA LYS A 550 32.66 47.64 23.49
C LYS A 550 33.19 48.27 22.19
N GLU A 551 32.57 49.35 21.74
CA GLU A 551 32.92 50.03 20.49
C GLU A 551 34.40 50.46 20.41
N GLU A 552 34.95 50.98 21.51
CA GLU A 552 36.34 51.36 21.60
C GLU A 552 37.36 50.21 21.52
N MET A 553 36.88 48.96 21.65
CA MET A 553 37.73 47.76 21.61
C MET A 553 37.82 47.13 20.21
N ARG A 554 37.05 47.64 19.25
CA ARG A 554 36.90 47.06 17.91
C ARG A 554 37.96 47.48 16.91
N VAL A 555 38.61 48.57 17.15
CA VAL A 555 39.50 49.26 16.21
C VAL A 555 40.95 49.13 16.66
N VAL A 556 41.86 48.80 15.70
CA VAL A 556 43.32 48.71 15.95
C VAL A 556 43.88 50.06 16.38
N LYS A 557 44.67 50.06 17.44
CA LYS A 557 45.43 51.24 17.97
C LYS A 557 46.83 51.27 17.52
#